data_e1d8b431b5339f7f4de65a3f05a14a25
#
_entry.id   e1d8b431b5339f7f4de65a3f05a14a25
#
_cell.length_a   1.000
_cell.length_b   1.000
_cell.length_c   1.000
_cell.angle_alpha   90.00
_cell.angle_beta   90.00
_cell.angle_gamma   90.00
#
_symmetry.space_group_name_H-M   'P 1'
#
loop_
_entity.id
_entity.type
_entity.pdbx_description
1 polymer ?
#
loop_
_entity_poly.entity_id
_entity_poly.type
_entity_poly.pdbx_seq_one_letter_code
_entity_poly.pdbx_strand_id
1 'polypeptide(L)'
;MAIFFYDNGSRGREVLTDFIGDAELKALMSDGYNAYTFIGNELKSENLKDTVHLVCLAHLMAKFQKALEQGKDENARILLDVINRLYTLERSYDAEGITNEERTMRRGSLETKSLLIDLRQHLDFELAKPEEQRSGYLTEALNYLNHFWTELTAYTQDGAFPIDNNMAERTVRCLTYSTQQLISFWK
;
A
#
# COMPACT_ATOMS: atom_id res chain seq x y z
N MET A 1 -7.18 -17.02 -7.48
CA MET A 1 -6.18 -18.03 -7.04
C MET A 1 -5.11 -17.29 -6.26
N ALA A 2 -4.70 -17.79 -5.07
CA ALA A 2 -3.56 -17.23 -4.32
C ALA A 2 -2.40 -18.24 -4.41
N ILE A 3 -1.19 -17.73 -4.69
CA ILE A 3 0.04 -18.52 -4.73
C ILE A 3 0.95 -17.98 -3.63
N PHE A 4 1.49 -18.87 -2.79
CA PHE A 4 2.41 -18.53 -1.71
C PHE A 4 3.78 -19.09 -2.03
N PHE A 5 4.77 -18.23 -1.92
CA PHE A 5 6.17 -18.58 -2.07
C PHE A 5 6.90 -18.33 -0.75
N TYR A 6 7.69 -19.30 -0.32
CA TYR A 6 8.51 -19.21 0.88
C TYR A 6 9.95 -19.64 0.58
N ASP A 7 10.89 -18.75 0.82
CA ASP A 7 12.31 -19.00 0.64
C ASP A 7 13.06 -18.76 1.96
N ASN A 8 12.97 -19.71 2.87
CA ASN A 8 13.69 -19.74 4.16
C ASN A 8 13.67 -18.40 4.93
N GLY A 9 12.63 -17.60 4.75
CA GLY A 9 12.47 -16.29 5.37
C GLY A 9 13.22 -15.15 4.67
N SER A 10 13.87 -15.39 3.53
CA SER A 10 14.47 -14.32 2.73
C SER A 10 13.37 -13.44 2.09
N ARG A 11 13.62 -12.13 2.07
CA ARG A 11 12.81 -11.12 1.40
C ARG A 11 13.63 -10.28 0.42
N GLY A 12 14.76 -10.83 -0.02
CA GLY A 12 15.67 -10.14 -0.93
C GLY A 12 15.08 -9.94 -2.32
N ARG A 13 15.65 -8.99 -3.06
CA ARG A 13 15.30 -8.72 -4.46
C ARG A 13 15.38 -9.98 -5.32
N GLU A 14 16.43 -10.76 -5.15
CA GLU A 14 16.70 -11.99 -5.92
C GLU A 14 15.55 -13.00 -5.79
N VAL A 15 15.05 -13.20 -4.55
CA VAL A 15 13.92 -14.11 -4.30
C VAL A 15 12.69 -13.70 -5.09
N LEU A 16 12.39 -12.41 -5.16
CA LEU A 16 11.25 -11.91 -5.91
C LEU A 16 11.47 -12.07 -7.42
N THR A 17 12.66 -11.72 -7.93
CA THR A 17 12.96 -11.85 -9.36
C THR A 17 12.96 -13.30 -9.82
N ASP A 18 13.51 -14.22 -9.04
CA ASP A 18 13.50 -15.65 -9.33
C ASP A 18 12.08 -16.22 -9.33
N PHE A 19 11.23 -15.78 -8.37
CA PHE A 19 9.84 -16.20 -8.29
C PHE A 19 9.01 -15.70 -9.48
N ILE A 20 9.20 -14.46 -9.91
CA ILE A 20 8.48 -13.87 -11.04
C ILE A 20 9.00 -14.49 -12.36
N GLY A 21 10.30 -14.73 -12.46
CA GLY A 21 10.93 -15.26 -13.68
C GLY A 21 10.63 -14.36 -14.88
N ASP A 22 10.15 -14.97 -15.98
CA ASP A 22 9.81 -14.28 -17.23
C ASP A 22 8.32 -13.84 -17.30
N ALA A 23 7.58 -13.87 -16.16
CA ALA A 23 6.19 -13.48 -16.16
C ALA A 23 6.03 -11.97 -16.38
N GLU A 24 5.21 -11.60 -17.36
CA GLU A 24 4.80 -10.21 -17.56
C GLU A 24 3.73 -9.81 -16.54
N LEU A 25 4.08 -8.89 -15.66
CA LEU A 25 3.18 -8.37 -14.65
C LEU A 25 2.74 -6.95 -14.97
N LYS A 26 1.42 -6.72 -14.96
CA LYS A 26 0.87 -5.37 -15.12
C LYS A 26 1.15 -4.49 -13.89
N ALA A 27 1.01 -5.06 -12.70
CA ALA A 27 1.31 -4.38 -11.44
C ALA A 27 1.77 -5.38 -10.38
N LEU A 28 2.52 -4.88 -9.40
CA LEU A 28 2.95 -5.62 -8.23
C LEU A 28 2.80 -4.72 -6.98
N MET A 29 2.11 -5.22 -5.96
CA MET A 29 1.92 -4.49 -4.71
C MET A 29 2.86 -4.98 -3.61
N SER A 30 3.44 -4.04 -2.88
CA SER A 30 4.30 -4.30 -1.72
C SER A 30 3.85 -3.51 -0.48
N ASP A 31 4.47 -3.82 0.66
CA ASP A 31 4.35 -3.06 1.92
C ASP A 31 5.28 -1.83 1.99
N GLY A 32 5.94 -1.47 0.88
CA GLY A 32 6.94 -0.40 0.83
C GLY A 32 8.30 -0.82 1.39
N TYR A 33 8.60 -2.11 1.43
CA TYR A 33 9.93 -2.56 1.81
C TYR A 33 10.98 -2.14 0.77
N ASN A 34 12.08 -1.54 1.22
CA ASN A 34 13.09 -0.95 0.34
C ASN A 34 13.68 -1.91 -0.70
N ALA A 35 13.72 -3.22 -0.42
CA ALA A 35 14.20 -4.20 -1.38
C ALA A 35 13.36 -4.25 -2.67
N TYR A 36 12.12 -3.73 -2.67
CA TYR A 36 11.20 -3.75 -3.80
C TYR A 36 11.18 -2.44 -4.61
N THR A 37 11.99 -1.44 -4.26
CA THR A 37 12.06 -0.15 -4.99
C THR A 37 12.64 -0.25 -6.42
N PHE A 38 13.03 -1.44 -6.84
CA PHE A 38 13.49 -1.70 -8.21
C PHE A 38 12.34 -1.96 -9.20
N ILE A 39 11.14 -2.25 -8.71
CA ILE A 39 9.96 -2.51 -9.54
C ILE A 39 9.63 -1.24 -10.32
N GLY A 40 9.34 -1.37 -11.62
CA GLY A 40 9.07 -0.23 -12.51
C GLY A 40 10.29 0.64 -12.81
N ASN A 41 11.52 0.17 -12.53
CA ASN A 41 12.74 0.93 -12.75
C ASN A 41 13.63 0.22 -13.79
N GLU A 42 13.72 0.79 -14.99
CA GLU A 42 14.51 0.25 -16.11
C GLU A 42 15.97 0.01 -15.76
N LEU A 43 16.57 0.88 -14.96
CA LEU A 43 17.99 0.77 -14.58
C LEU A 43 18.26 -0.36 -13.60
N LYS A 44 17.22 -0.89 -12.96
CA LYS A 44 17.33 -1.88 -11.90
C LYS A 44 16.80 -3.25 -12.26
N SER A 45 15.86 -3.35 -13.20
CA SER A 45 15.30 -4.64 -13.64
C SER A 45 14.68 -4.52 -15.02
N GLU A 46 15.24 -5.23 -16.00
CA GLU A 46 14.71 -5.31 -17.37
C GLU A 46 13.30 -5.95 -17.39
N ASN A 47 13.12 -7.04 -16.63
CA ASN A 47 11.89 -7.82 -16.65
C ASN A 47 10.70 -7.13 -15.96
N LEU A 48 10.94 -6.14 -15.11
CA LEU A 48 9.90 -5.44 -14.34
C LEU A 48 9.85 -3.94 -14.62
N LYS A 49 10.48 -3.47 -15.68
CA LYS A 49 10.54 -2.04 -16.03
C LYS A 49 9.16 -1.45 -16.32
N ASP A 50 8.29 -2.22 -16.96
CA ASP A 50 6.94 -1.81 -17.35
C ASP A 50 5.88 -2.19 -16.29
N THR A 51 6.29 -2.82 -15.20
CA THR A 51 5.40 -3.21 -14.11
C THR A 51 5.11 -2.00 -13.21
N VAL A 52 3.83 -1.68 -13.00
CA VAL A 52 3.43 -0.63 -12.06
C VAL A 52 3.69 -1.10 -10.63
N HIS A 53 4.55 -0.39 -9.90
CA HIS A 53 4.73 -0.63 -8.48
C HIS A 53 3.59 0.02 -7.69
N LEU A 54 2.86 -0.78 -6.93
CA LEU A 54 1.83 -0.33 -6.01
C LEU A 54 2.33 -0.48 -4.58
N VAL A 55 2.05 0.50 -3.73
CA VAL A 55 2.30 0.38 -2.29
C VAL A 55 0.97 0.36 -1.54
N CYS A 56 0.87 -0.54 -0.59
CA CYS A 56 -0.35 -0.82 0.16
C CYS A 56 -0.75 0.36 1.06
N LEU A 57 -1.93 0.94 0.81
CA LEU A 57 -2.44 2.08 1.57
C LEU A 57 -2.79 1.71 3.03
N ALA A 58 -3.10 0.43 3.31
CA ALA A 58 -3.37 -0.03 4.67
C ALA A 58 -2.13 0.07 5.58
N HIS A 59 -0.93 -0.13 5.04
CA HIS A 59 0.31 0.07 5.79
C HIS A 59 0.55 1.54 6.14
N LEU A 60 0.21 2.46 5.23
CA LEU A 60 0.23 3.89 5.52
C LEU A 60 -0.78 4.26 6.62
N MET A 61 -2.03 3.75 6.54
CA MET A 61 -3.03 3.96 7.59
C MET A 61 -2.52 3.49 8.94
N ALA A 62 -1.92 2.30 9.02
CA ALA A 62 -1.38 1.76 10.28
C ALA A 62 -0.29 2.67 10.88
N LYS A 63 0.55 3.31 10.05
CA LYS A 63 1.56 4.27 10.52
C LYS A 63 0.92 5.54 11.11
N PHE A 64 -0.07 6.14 10.45
CA PHE A 64 -0.79 7.29 10.99
C PHE A 64 -1.61 6.93 12.25
N GLN A 65 -2.22 5.75 12.28
CA GLN A 65 -2.90 5.24 13.47
C GLN A 65 -1.93 5.14 14.66
N LYS A 66 -0.74 4.60 14.44
CA LYS A 66 0.32 4.53 15.45
C LYS A 66 0.75 5.92 15.93
N ALA A 67 0.87 6.90 15.01
CA ALA A 67 1.17 8.29 15.37
C ALA A 67 0.08 8.89 16.27
N LEU A 68 -1.19 8.65 15.97
CA LEU A 68 -2.32 9.11 16.76
C LEU A 68 -2.39 8.42 18.13
N GLU A 69 -2.28 7.09 18.19
CA GLU A 69 -2.52 6.32 19.42
C GLU A 69 -1.31 6.30 20.36
N GLN A 70 -0.11 6.06 19.81
CA GLN A 70 1.12 5.92 20.57
C GLN A 70 1.90 7.23 20.62
N GLY A 71 1.96 7.97 19.52
CA GLY A 71 2.60 9.28 19.44
C GLY A 71 1.79 10.39 20.10
N LYS A 72 0.48 10.17 20.36
CA LYS A 72 -0.48 11.18 20.84
C LYS A 72 -0.51 12.43 19.96
N ASP A 73 -0.27 12.26 18.68
CA ASP A 73 -0.14 13.35 17.71
C ASP A 73 -1.46 13.51 16.93
N GLU A 74 -2.25 14.48 17.33
CA GLU A 74 -3.57 14.74 16.73
C GLU A 74 -3.49 15.20 15.27
N ASN A 75 -2.34 15.67 14.80
CA ASN A 75 -2.17 16.05 13.39
C ASN A 75 -2.30 14.83 12.44
N ALA A 76 -2.05 13.61 12.96
CA ALA A 76 -2.27 12.37 12.20
C ALA A 76 -3.74 12.16 11.83
N ARG A 77 -4.69 12.69 12.61
CA ARG A 77 -6.14 12.49 12.42
C ARG A 77 -6.62 13.01 11.08
N ILE A 78 -6.17 14.20 10.68
CA ILE A 78 -6.60 14.83 9.41
C ILE A 78 -6.21 13.95 8.22
N LEU A 79 -4.96 13.46 8.22
CA LEU A 79 -4.46 12.58 7.16
C LEU A 79 -5.21 11.24 7.13
N LEU A 80 -5.49 10.66 8.31
CA LEU A 80 -6.32 9.46 8.43
C LEU A 80 -7.74 9.67 7.88
N ASP A 81 -8.36 10.80 8.16
CA ASP A 81 -9.72 11.10 7.69
C ASP A 81 -9.77 11.20 6.16
N VAL A 82 -8.77 11.83 5.54
CA VAL A 82 -8.67 11.87 4.07
C VAL A 82 -8.50 10.47 3.48
N ILE A 83 -7.60 9.65 4.05
CA ILE A 83 -7.38 8.27 3.61
C ILE A 83 -8.66 7.44 3.78
N ASN A 84 -9.37 7.59 4.91
CA ASN A 84 -10.64 6.90 5.14
C ASN A 84 -11.71 7.27 4.11
N ARG A 85 -11.73 8.51 3.62
CA ARG A 85 -12.63 8.93 2.53
C ARG A 85 -12.28 8.24 1.22
N LEU A 86 -10.99 8.09 0.87
CA LEU A 86 -10.58 7.30 -0.30
C LEU A 86 -11.07 5.84 -0.19
N TYR A 87 -10.93 5.21 0.98
CA TYR A 87 -11.48 3.87 1.22
C TYR A 87 -13.01 3.82 1.14
N THR A 88 -13.68 4.89 1.51
CA THR A 88 -15.16 4.96 1.42
C THR A 88 -15.61 4.96 -0.03
N LEU A 89 -14.91 5.68 -0.92
CA LEU A 89 -15.16 5.62 -2.35
C LEU A 89 -14.97 4.20 -2.90
N GLU A 90 -13.85 3.57 -2.58
CA GLU A 90 -13.56 2.20 -3.06
C GLU A 90 -14.63 1.20 -2.59
N ARG A 91 -15.05 1.29 -1.31
CA ARG A 91 -16.15 0.44 -0.79
C ARG A 91 -17.48 0.69 -1.49
N SER A 92 -17.78 1.95 -1.89
CA SER A 92 -19.00 2.23 -2.66
C SER A 92 -18.94 1.58 -4.04
N TYR A 93 -17.78 1.61 -4.70
CA TYR A 93 -17.56 0.94 -5.99
C TYR A 93 -17.73 -0.58 -5.90
N ASP A 94 -17.24 -1.19 -4.82
CA ASP A 94 -17.44 -2.61 -4.57
C ASP A 94 -18.92 -2.95 -4.32
N ALA A 95 -19.63 -2.12 -3.54
CA ALA A 95 -21.04 -2.33 -3.24
C ALA A 95 -21.95 -2.16 -4.48
N GLU A 96 -21.58 -1.27 -5.39
CA GLU A 96 -22.26 -1.07 -6.66
C GLU A 96 -21.93 -2.13 -7.71
N GLY A 97 -20.85 -2.88 -7.53
CA GLY A 97 -20.38 -3.93 -8.46
C GLY A 97 -19.97 -3.38 -9.83
N ILE A 98 -19.38 -2.18 -9.86
CA ILE A 98 -19.00 -1.51 -11.12
C ILE A 98 -17.83 -2.25 -11.80
N THR A 99 -17.72 -2.05 -13.14
CA THR A 99 -16.61 -2.63 -13.90
C THR A 99 -15.27 -1.94 -13.61
N ASN A 100 -14.16 -2.57 -14.00
CA ASN A 100 -12.84 -1.96 -13.84
C ASN A 100 -12.71 -0.66 -14.66
N GLU A 101 -13.29 -0.61 -15.85
CA GLU A 101 -13.30 0.58 -16.72
C GLU A 101 -14.04 1.74 -16.03
N GLU A 102 -15.21 1.47 -15.47
CA GLU A 102 -15.98 2.48 -14.73
C GLU A 102 -15.24 2.90 -13.45
N ARG A 103 -14.63 1.97 -12.73
CA ARG A 103 -13.78 2.27 -11.55
C ARG A 103 -12.63 3.17 -11.93
N THR A 104 -11.96 2.92 -13.05
CA THR A 104 -10.89 3.80 -13.55
C THR A 104 -11.39 5.22 -13.78
N MET A 105 -12.55 5.36 -14.44
CA MET A 105 -13.16 6.68 -14.67
C MET A 105 -13.50 7.40 -13.36
N ARG A 106 -14.10 6.69 -12.39
CA ARG A 106 -14.46 7.28 -11.08
C ARG A 106 -13.25 7.66 -10.26
N ARG A 107 -12.17 6.87 -10.29
CA ARG A 107 -10.88 7.23 -9.67
C ARG A 107 -10.24 8.46 -10.32
N GLY A 108 -10.51 8.72 -11.59
CA GLY A 108 -10.14 9.94 -12.31
C GLY A 108 -11.06 11.14 -12.08
N SER A 109 -12.12 11.02 -11.28
CA SER A 109 -13.10 12.08 -11.02
C SER A 109 -12.51 13.23 -10.19
N LEU A 110 -13.24 14.35 -10.17
CA LEU A 110 -12.88 15.50 -9.35
C LEU A 110 -12.89 15.15 -7.85
N GLU A 111 -13.78 14.26 -7.41
CA GLU A 111 -13.89 13.85 -6.02
C GLU A 111 -12.60 13.16 -5.53
N THR A 112 -12.16 12.12 -6.24
CA THR A 112 -10.90 11.43 -5.90
C THR A 112 -9.70 12.36 -6.00
N LYS A 113 -9.63 13.17 -7.08
CA LYS A 113 -8.54 14.14 -7.26
C LYS A 113 -8.48 15.16 -6.13
N SER A 114 -9.63 15.68 -5.67
CA SER A 114 -9.67 16.62 -4.55
C SER A 114 -9.12 15.99 -3.27
N LEU A 115 -9.49 14.72 -2.98
CA LEU A 115 -8.95 14.00 -1.82
C LEU A 115 -7.43 13.83 -1.89
N LEU A 116 -6.90 13.50 -3.07
CA LEU A 116 -5.45 13.36 -3.24
C LEU A 116 -4.73 14.71 -3.12
N ILE A 117 -5.35 15.79 -3.63
CA ILE A 117 -4.82 17.15 -3.44
C ILE A 117 -4.82 17.53 -1.96
N ASP A 118 -5.94 17.29 -1.24
CA ASP A 118 -6.03 17.53 0.20
C ASP A 118 -4.96 16.75 0.97
N LEU A 119 -4.80 15.47 0.64
CA LEU A 119 -3.79 14.61 1.27
C LEU A 119 -2.37 15.17 1.03
N ARG A 120 -2.06 15.61 -0.19
CA ARG A 120 -0.77 16.19 -0.53
C ARG A 120 -0.54 17.51 0.19
N GLN A 121 -1.52 18.39 0.22
CA GLN A 121 -1.41 19.68 0.89
C GLN A 121 -1.18 19.54 2.41
N HIS A 122 -1.90 18.60 3.06
CA HIS A 122 -1.68 18.32 4.47
C HIS A 122 -0.31 17.69 4.73
N LEU A 123 0.14 16.80 3.86
CA LEU A 123 1.50 16.25 3.93
C LEU A 123 2.55 17.37 3.86
N ASP A 124 2.46 18.23 2.84
CA ASP A 124 3.44 19.32 2.62
C ASP A 124 3.41 20.31 3.79
N PHE A 125 2.21 20.62 4.30
CA PHE A 125 2.05 21.51 5.46
C PHE A 125 2.72 20.92 6.71
N GLU A 126 2.51 19.63 7.00
CA GLU A 126 3.13 18.98 8.15
C GLU A 126 4.65 18.83 7.99
N LEU A 127 5.14 18.55 6.76
CA LEU A 127 6.58 18.45 6.49
C LEU A 127 7.28 19.81 6.61
N ALA A 128 6.60 20.92 6.34
CA ALA A 128 7.16 22.27 6.48
C ALA A 128 7.35 22.71 7.93
N LYS A 129 6.71 22.06 8.90
CA LYS A 129 6.91 22.35 10.32
C LYS A 129 8.27 21.82 10.82
N PRO A 130 8.88 22.44 11.85
CA PRO A 130 10.04 21.87 12.52
C PRO A 130 9.77 20.46 13.05
N GLU A 131 10.75 19.56 12.97
CA GLU A 131 10.60 18.17 13.41
C GLU A 131 10.23 18.05 14.90
N GLU A 132 10.71 18.98 15.72
CA GLU A 132 10.45 19.03 17.15
C GLU A 132 8.98 19.25 17.51
N GLN A 133 8.17 19.70 16.56
CA GLN A 133 6.72 19.89 16.72
C GLN A 133 5.91 18.64 16.36
N ARG A 134 6.55 17.53 16.03
CA ARG A 134 5.92 16.28 15.62
C ARG A 134 6.43 15.12 16.47
N SER A 135 5.58 14.14 16.70
CA SER A 135 6.04 12.86 17.24
C SER A 135 6.93 12.13 16.24
N GLY A 136 7.87 11.32 16.72
CA GLY A 136 8.68 10.48 15.83
C GLY A 136 7.82 9.53 14.98
N TYR A 137 6.67 9.10 15.52
CA TYR A 137 5.72 8.27 14.76
C TYR A 137 5.04 9.04 13.63
N LEU A 138 4.69 10.32 13.82
CA LEU A 138 4.13 11.14 12.75
C LEU A 138 5.20 11.41 11.69
N THR A 139 6.42 11.75 12.10
CA THR A 139 7.55 11.94 11.16
C THR A 139 7.78 10.70 10.30
N GLU A 140 7.75 9.49 10.88
CA GLU A 140 7.88 8.24 10.13
C GLU A 140 6.74 8.07 9.12
N ALA A 141 5.48 8.34 9.51
CA ALA A 141 4.32 8.21 8.63
C ALA A 141 4.36 9.22 7.47
N LEU A 142 4.72 10.48 7.74
CA LEU A 142 4.85 11.52 6.71
C LEU A 142 5.98 11.20 5.72
N ASN A 143 7.13 10.77 6.21
CA ASN A 143 8.26 10.38 5.37
C ASN A 143 7.89 9.18 4.48
N TYR A 144 7.17 8.21 5.02
CA TYR A 144 6.66 7.07 4.23
C TYR A 144 5.69 7.54 3.14
N LEU A 145 4.70 8.38 3.48
CA LEU A 145 3.75 8.93 2.50
C LEU A 145 4.47 9.75 1.42
N ASN A 146 5.42 10.60 1.81
CA ASN A 146 6.17 11.40 0.85
C ASN A 146 7.05 10.56 -0.08
N HIS A 147 7.74 9.55 0.49
CA HIS A 147 8.64 8.68 -0.26
C HIS A 147 7.90 7.83 -1.30
N PHE A 148 6.75 7.28 -0.92
CA PHE A 148 5.96 6.38 -1.76
C PHE A 148 4.73 7.04 -2.39
N TRP A 149 4.72 8.37 -2.52
CA TRP A 149 3.56 9.10 -3.05
C TRP A 149 3.05 8.54 -4.37
N THR A 150 3.95 8.32 -5.32
CA THR A 150 3.64 7.81 -6.66
C THR A 150 3.04 6.42 -6.60
N GLU A 151 3.66 5.52 -5.84
CA GLU A 151 3.26 4.12 -5.72
C GLU A 151 1.97 3.95 -4.91
N LEU A 152 1.76 4.79 -3.88
CA LEU A 152 0.54 4.81 -3.08
C LEU A 152 -0.67 5.32 -3.87
N THR A 153 -0.46 6.21 -4.84
CA THR A 153 -1.53 6.77 -5.68
C THR A 153 -1.71 6.05 -7.01
N ALA A 154 -0.78 5.16 -7.39
CA ALA A 154 -0.80 4.45 -8.66
C ALA A 154 -2.03 3.55 -8.84
N TYR A 155 -2.71 3.12 -7.76
CA TYR A 155 -3.95 2.35 -7.86
C TYR A 155 -5.05 3.10 -8.65
N THR A 156 -4.98 4.43 -8.74
CA THR A 156 -5.95 5.23 -9.48
C THR A 156 -5.83 5.12 -10.99
N GLN A 157 -4.72 4.58 -11.50
CA GLN A 157 -4.45 4.47 -12.93
C GLN A 157 -5.30 3.39 -13.63
N ASP A 158 -5.72 2.36 -12.87
CA ASP A 158 -6.49 1.23 -13.40
C ASP A 158 -7.45 0.69 -12.34
N GLY A 159 -8.72 0.49 -12.70
CA GLY A 159 -9.73 -0.05 -11.79
C GLY A 159 -9.48 -1.47 -11.32
N ALA A 160 -8.63 -2.23 -12.01
CA ALA A 160 -8.20 -3.56 -11.59
C ALA A 160 -7.14 -3.52 -10.49
N PHE A 161 -6.47 -2.40 -10.26
CA PHE A 161 -5.45 -2.27 -9.23
C PHE A 161 -6.10 -2.17 -7.84
N PRO A 162 -5.72 -3.00 -6.87
CA PRO A 162 -6.25 -2.88 -5.52
C PRO A 162 -5.66 -1.66 -4.80
N ILE A 163 -6.41 -1.07 -3.87
CA ILE A 163 -5.92 0.02 -3.01
C ILE A 163 -5.02 -0.51 -1.87
N ASP A 164 -5.19 -1.78 -1.51
CA ASP A 164 -4.41 -2.48 -0.48
C ASP A 164 -4.27 -3.98 -0.77
N ASN A 165 -3.40 -4.65 0.01
CA ASN A 165 -3.17 -6.09 -0.07
C ASN A 165 -3.89 -6.89 1.04
N ASN A 166 -4.88 -6.30 1.72
CA ASN A 166 -5.58 -6.93 2.85
C ASN A 166 -6.17 -8.31 2.51
N MET A 167 -6.64 -8.50 1.27
CA MET A 167 -7.15 -9.79 0.82
C MET A 167 -6.05 -10.86 0.83
N ALA A 168 -4.87 -10.55 0.30
CA ALA A 168 -3.74 -11.45 0.29
C ALA A 168 -3.27 -11.76 1.72
N GLU A 169 -3.16 -10.74 2.58
CA GLU A 169 -2.74 -10.92 3.97
C GLU A 169 -3.73 -11.79 4.78
N ARG A 170 -5.03 -11.59 4.59
CA ARG A 170 -6.06 -12.44 5.24
C ARG A 170 -5.92 -13.90 4.82
N THR A 171 -5.62 -14.15 3.55
CA THR A 171 -5.41 -15.52 3.04
C THR A 171 -4.17 -16.17 3.67
N VAL A 172 -3.07 -15.41 3.82
CA VAL A 172 -1.85 -15.90 4.51
C VAL A 172 -2.14 -16.21 5.98
N ARG A 173 -2.87 -15.33 6.69
CA ARG A 173 -3.23 -15.56 8.10
C ARG A 173 -4.00 -16.86 8.28
N CYS A 174 -4.96 -17.17 7.42
CA CYS A 174 -5.68 -18.45 7.48
C CYS A 174 -4.76 -19.66 7.37
N LEU A 175 -3.73 -19.60 6.52
CA LEU A 175 -2.74 -20.67 6.36
C LEU A 175 -1.83 -20.80 7.58
N THR A 176 -1.37 -19.69 8.16
CA THR A 176 -0.52 -19.73 9.35
C THR A 176 -1.25 -20.28 10.58
N TYR A 177 -2.54 -19.95 10.74
CA TYR A 177 -3.37 -20.54 11.79
C TYR A 177 -3.59 -22.04 11.60
N SER A 178 -3.84 -22.49 10.37
CA SER A 178 -4.02 -23.91 10.07
C SER A 178 -2.74 -24.74 10.28
N THR A 179 -1.57 -24.19 9.92
CA THR A 179 -0.28 -24.84 10.16
C THR A 179 0.10 -24.90 11.62
N GLN A 180 -0.22 -23.87 12.41
CA GLN A 180 -0.02 -23.90 13.86
C GLN A 180 -0.92 -24.94 14.55
N GLN A 181 -2.16 -25.10 14.12
CA GLN A 181 -3.05 -26.14 14.63
C GLN A 181 -2.56 -27.54 14.26
N LEU A 182 -2.07 -27.74 13.03
CA LEU A 182 -1.52 -29.03 12.60
C LEU A 182 -0.26 -29.42 13.40
N ILE A 183 0.60 -28.48 13.75
CA ILE A 183 1.79 -28.73 14.57
C ILE A 183 1.42 -29.07 16.03
N SER A 184 0.31 -28.54 16.55
CA SER A 184 -0.15 -28.84 17.90
C SER A 184 -0.81 -30.23 18.03
N PHE A 185 -1.29 -30.81 16.94
CA PHE A 185 -1.88 -32.18 16.92
C PHE A 185 -0.84 -33.31 16.87
N TRP A 186 0.41 -32.99 16.58
CA TRP A 186 1.51 -33.98 16.48
C TRP A 186 2.46 -33.95 17.69
N LYS A 187 2.08 -33.26 18.76
CA LYS A 187 2.75 -33.29 20.07
C LYS A 187 1.96 -34.16 21.04
#